data_e34333554cac73021f1862c12f9169f8
#
_entry.id   e34333554cac73021f1862c12f9169f8
#
_cell.length_a   1.000
_cell.length_b   1.000
_cell.length_c   1.000
_cell.angle_alpha   90.00
_cell.angle_beta   90.00
_cell.angle_gamma   90.00
#
_symmetry.space_group_name_H-M   'P 1'
#
loop_
_entity.id
_entity.type
_entity.pdbx_description
1 polymer ?
#
loop_
_entity_poly.entity_id
_entity_poly.type
_entity_poly.pdbx_seq_one_letter_code
_entity_poly.pdbx_strand_id
1 'polypeptide(L)'
;MIILTTPSNPTGSVYSQEELEALAEVLKGTNIIVASDEMYEKLVYDIDFVAAASISEDMYQRTVTINGLSKSVAMTGWRFGYLATPNKELIASMNKLQSQSTSNINSITQKAAIPALLGVVDEEIENMRKAFEARADEAVSLFNEIDGLSVLKPQGAFYLFVNIKDVSDNSITFCKELLQATGVAVVPGIGFGSEGYFRFSFATDMTTIREGIRRIEKFLKQQKV
;
A
#
# COMPACT_ATOMS: atom_id res chain seq x y z
N MET A 1 9.07 -19.00 -4.84
CA MET A 1 8.83 -17.84 -3.93
C MET A 1 7.48 -17.25 -4.28
N ILE A 2 6.70 -16.85 -3.28
CA ILE A 2 5.49 -16.04 -3.42
C ILE A 2 5.76 -14.67 -2.81
N ILE A 3 5.18 -13.61 -3.38
CA ILE A 3 5.25 -12.25 -2.83
C ILE A 3 3.84 -11.89 -2.38
N LEU A 4 3.69 -11.57 -1.10
CA LEU A 4 2.46 -11.02 -0.52
C LEU A 4 2.67 -9.54 -0.27
N THR A 5 1.67 -8.73 -0.58
CA THR A 5 1.67 -7.30 -0.25
C THR A 5 0.40 -7.02 0.56
N THR A 6 0.56 -6.78 1.86
CA THR A 6 -0.57 -6.59 2.79
C THR A 6 -0.20 -5.56 3.87
N PRO A 7 -0.93 -4.43 3.95
CA PRO A 7 -1.95 -3.89 3.02
C PRO A 7 -1.41 -3.62 1.62
N SER A 8 -2.25 -3.83 0.61
CA SER A 8 -1.85 -3.81 -0.79
C SER A 8 -1.79 -2.41 -1.40
N ASN A 9 -0.81 -2.16 -2.24
CA ASN A 9 -0.78 -1.10 -3.22
C ASN A 9 -0.99 -1.77 -4.60
N PRO A 10 -2.10 -1.52 -5.32
CA PRO A 10 -2.90 -0.29 -5.32
C PRO A 10 -4.26 -0.37 -4.59
N THR A 11 -4.72 -1.54 -4.16
CA THR A 11 -6.13 -1.78 -3.80
C THR A 11 -6.48 -1.42 -2.35
N GLY A 12 -5.48 -1.35 -1.47
CA GLY A 12 -5.70 -1.22 -0.03
C GLY A 12 -6.29 -2.46 0.63
N SER A 13 -6.33 -3.62 -0.07
CA SER A 13 -6.80 -4.88 0.51
C SER A 13 -5.82 -5.39 1.56
N VAL A 14 -6.36 -6.04 2.58
CA VAL A 14 -5.60 -6.66 3.68
C VAL A 14 -6.01 -8.13 3.77
N TYR A 15 -5.05 -9.03 3.90
CA TYR A 15 -5.35 -10.43 4.17
C TYR A 15 -5.82 -10.60 5.61
N SER A 16 -6.97 -11.25 5.80
CA SER A 16 -7.45 -11.64 7.12
C SER A 16 -6.62 -12.79 7.70
N GLN A 17 -6.79 -13.05 8.99
CA GLN A 17 -6.15 -14.19 9.64
C GLN A 17 -6.54 -15.50 8.98
N GLU A 18 -7.82 -15.71 8.68
CA GLU A 18 -8.35 -16.90 8.04
C GLU A 18 -7.78 -17.12 6.63
N GLU A 19 -7.62 -16.06 5.86
CA GLU A 19 -7.01 -16.13 4.53
C GLU A 19 -5.53 -16.50 4.59
N LEU A 20 -4.80 -15.95 5.57
CA LEU A 20 -3.40 -16.29 5.80
C LEU A 20 -3.24 -17.73 6.33
N GLU A 21 -4.14 -18.21 7.19
CA GLU A 21 -4.19 -19.60 7.65
C GLU A 21 -4.47 -20.57 6.48
N ALA A 22 -5.42 -20.22 5.61
CA ALA A 22 -5.71 -21.02 4.42
C ALA A 22 -4.51 -21.08 3.47
N LEU A 23 -3.80 -19.94 3.28
CA LEU A 23 -2.55 -19.91 2.51
C LEU A 23 -1.47 -20.77 3.15
N ALA A 24 -1.32 -20.73 4.47
CA ALA A 24 -0.35 -21.54 5.21
C ALA A 24 -0.58 -23.05 4.99
N GLU A 25 -1.83 -23.51 5.00
CA GLU A 25 -2.16 -24.91 4.72
C GLU A 25 -1.79 -25.32 3.28
N VAL A 26 -2.01 -24.45 2.29
CA VAL A 26 -1.60 -24.70 0.89
C VAL A 26 -0.08 -24.79 0.75
N LEU A 27 0.66 -24.00 1.52
CA LEU A 27 2.13 -23.97 1.46
C LEU A 27 2.79 -25.09 2.24
N LYS A 28 2.07 -25.77 3.12
CA LYS A 28 2.57 -26.85 3.97
C LYS A 28 3.21 -27.98 3.15
N GLY A 29 4.38 -28.42 3.57
CA GLY A 29 5.15 -29.46 2.87
C GLY A 29 5.83 -28.99 1.57
N THR A 30 5.71 -27.71 1.19
CA THR A 30 6.45 -27.14 0.07
C THR A 30 7.72 -26.41 0.53
N ASN A 31 8.64 -26.17 -0.40
CA ASN A 31 9.84 -25.32 -0.18
C ASN A 31 9.63 -23.87 -0.63
N ILE A 32 8.38 -23.42 -0.73
CA ILE A 32 8.07 -22.07 -1.16
C ILE A 32 8.36 -21.08 -0.04
N ILE A 33 9.18 -20.08 -0.34
CA ILE A 33 9.47 -18.94 0.54
C ILE A 33 8.40 -17.86 0.31
N VAL A 34 7.95 -17.25 1.39
CA VAL A 34 7.02 -16.11 1.38
C VAL A 34 7.81 -14.82 1.62
N ALA A 35 7.79 -13.89 0.68
CA ALA A 35 8.25 -12.53 0.89
C ALA A 35 7.02 -11.67 1.20
N SER A 36 6.84 -11.25 2.45
CA SER A 36 5.70 -10.47 2.91
C SER A 36 6.08 -8.99 3.00
N ASP A 37 5.55 -8.18 2.08
CA ASP A 37 5.68 -6.73 2.11
C ASP A 37 4.59 -6.15 3.01
N GLU A 38 4.97 -5.75 4.22
CA GLU A 38 4.09 -5.27 5.29
C GLU A 38 4.27 -3.75 5.53
N MET A 39 4.72 -3.02 4.51
CA MET A 39 5.07 -1.59 4.59
C MET A 39 3.94 -0.71 5.12
N TYR A 40 2.68 -1.13 4.99
CA TYR A 40 1.49 -0.38 5.42
C TYR A 40 0.84 -0.95 6.68
N GLU A 41 1.49 -1.83 7.44
CA GLU A 41 0.93 -2.54 8.62
C GLU A 41 0.24 -1.63 9.66
N LYS A 42 0.74 -0.41 9.84
CA LYS A 42 0.18 0.59 10.77
C LYS A 42 -0.97 1.41 10.17
N LEU A 43 -1.23 1.26 8.88
CA LEU A 43 -2.27 2.00 8.16
C LEU A 43 -3.37 1.03 7.72
N VAL A 44 -4.09 0.48 8.67
CA VAL A 44 -5.24 -0.43 8.47
C VAL A 44 -6.50 0.19 9.05
N TYR A 45 -7.65 -0.09 8.42
CA TYR A 45 -8.95 0.47 8.71
C TYR A 45 -9.97 -0.66 8.87
N ASP A 46 -10.79 -0.64 9.92
CA ASP A 46 -11.88 -1.61 10.16
C ASP A 46 -11.45 -3.10 10.16
N ILE A 47 -10.15 -3.39 10.25
CA ILE A 47 -9.61 -4.75 10.31
C ILE A 47 -8.32 -4.74 11.13
N ASP A 48 -8.04 -5.84 11.83
CA ASP A 48 -6.76 -6.03 12.50
C ASP A 48 -5.70 -6.53 11.50
N PHE A 49 -4.52 -5.93 11.56
CA PHE A 49 -3.39 -6.41 10.78
C PHE A 49 -2.78 -7.68 11.41
N VAL A 50 -2.59 -8.69 10.60
CA VAL A 50 -1.91 -9.94 11.00
C VAL A 50 -0.68 -10.13 10.14
N ALA A 51 0.49 -10.24 10.77
CA ALA A 51 1.74 -10.52 10.07
C ALA A 51 1.77 -11.96 9.56
N ALA A 52 2.15 -12.17 8.30
CA ALA A 52 2.20 -13.52 7.71
C ALA A 52 3.09 -14.50 8.49
N ALA A 53 4.18 -14.01 9.05
CA ALA A 53 5.10 -14.81 9.87
C ALA A 53 4.51 -15.26 11.22
N SER A 54 3.42 -14.66 11.70
CA SER A 54 2.81 -14.98 13.01
C SER A 54 1.79 -16.12 12.97
N ILE A 55 1.38 -16.56 11.78
CA ILE A 55 0.28 -17.52 11.59
C ILE A 55 0.63 -18.91 12.14
N SER A 56 1.85 -19.39 11.94
CA SER A 56 2.31 -20.69 12.40
C SER A 56 3.84 -20.78 12.41
N GLU A 57 4.40 -21.78 13.09
CA GLU A 57 5.84 -22.05 13.06
C GLU A 57 6.34 -22.28 11.62
N ASP A 58 5.59 -23.00 10.78
CA ASP A 58 5.96 -23.23 9.38
C ASP A 58 6.00 -21.91 8.58
N MET A 59 5.00 -21.03 8.78
CA MET A 59 5.01 -19.69 8.18
C MET A 59 6.15 -18.83 8.72
N TYR A 60 6.45 -18.86 10.01
CA TYR A 60 7.59 -18.16 10.59
C TYR A 60 8.91 -18.57 9.90
N GLN A 61 9.14 -19.87 9.73
CA GLN A 61 10.39 -20.40 9.15
C GLN A 61 10.57 -20.05 7.66
N ARG A 62 9.48 -19.93 6.91
CA ARG A 62 9.52 -19.67 5.47
C ARG A 62 9.31 -18.21 5.07
N THR A 63 8.97 -17.31 6.01
CA THR A 63 8.66 -15.92 5.70
C THR A 63 9.89 -15.02 5.82
N VAL A 64 9.99 -14.12 4.87
CA VAL A 64 10.85 -12.92 4.92
C VAL A 64 9.91 -11.73 4.99
N THR A 65 9.76 -11.15 6.17
CA THR A 65 8.99 -9.92 6.37
C THR A 65 9.81 -8.73 5.90
N ILE A 66 9.22 -7.91 5.04
CA ILE A 66 9.81 -6.68 4.51
C ILE A 66 8.98 -5.51 5.02
N ASN A 67 9.63 -4.56 5.68
CA ASN A 67 8.96 -3.42 6.27
C ASN A 67 9.88 -2.18 6.30
N GLY A 68 9.37 -1.05 6.78
CA GLY A 68 10.13 0.19 6.87
C GLY A 68 9.32 1.33 7.46
N LEU A 69 9.98 2.45 7.68
CA LEU A 69 9.39 3.61 8.34
C LEU A 69 8.84 4.66 7.36
N SER A 70 8.93 4.39 6.05
CA SER A 70 8.50 5.33 5.02
C SER A 70 7.02 5.70 5.10
N LYS A 71 6.16 4.75 5.54
CA LYS A 71 4.71 4.90 5.55
C LYS A 71 4.17 5.03 6.96
N SER A 72 4.52 4.09 7.84
CA SER A 72 4.05 4.03 9.23
C SER A 72 4.33 5.30 10.04
N VAL A 73 5.47 5.94 9.81
CA VAL A 73 5.89 7.19 10.52
C VAL A 73 6.24 8.33 9.56
N ALA A 74 5.73 8.28 8.31
CA ALA A 74 5.94 9.32 7.29
C ALA A 74 7.43 9.67 7.01
N MET A 75 8.34 8.71 7.15
CA MET A 75 9.79 8.89 6.98
C MET A 75 10.28 8.52 5.59
N THR A 76 9.56 8.86 4.53
CA THR A 76 9.93 8.52 3.14
C THR A 76 11.30 9.05 2.73
N GLY A 77 11.63 10.28 3.10
CA GLY A 77 12.92 10.93 2.79
C GLY A 77 14.11 10.34 3.54
N TRP A 78 13.89 9.65 4.64
CA TRP A 78 14.95 9.06 5.47
C TRP A 78 15.52 7.77 4.89
N ARG A 79 14.85 7.15 3.94
CA ARG A 79 15.32 5.95 3.23
C ARG A 79 15.63 4.77 4.16
N PHE A 80 14.71 4.46 5.08
CA PHE A 80 14.85 3.37 6.05
C PHE A 80 13.88 2.22 5.71
N GLY A 81 14.43 1.04 5.51
CA GLY A 81 13.69 -0.22 5.41
C GLY A 81 14.49 -1.34 6.07
N TYR A 82 13.81 -2.39 6.43
CA TYR A 82 14.41 -3.58 7.05
C TYR A 82 13.67 -4.83 6.59
N LEU A 83 14.31 -5.95 6.80
CA LEU A 83 13.69 -7.26 6.66
C LEU A 83 13.99 -8.11 7.89
N ALA A 84 13.10 -9.06 8.15
CA ALA A 84 13.23 -10.02 9.24
C ALA A 84 12.93 -11.44 8.74
N THR A 85 13.77 -12.40 9.11
CA THR A 85 13.58 -13.83 8.86
C THR A 85 14.43 -14.64 9.83
N PRO A 86 14.00 -15.82 10.27
CA PRO A 86 14.84 -16.72 11.09
C PRO A 86 15.98 -17.37 10.29
N ASN A 87 15.95 -17.32 8.95
CA ASN A 87 16.94 -17.92 8.07
C ASN A 87 18.28 -17.15 8.10
N LYS A 88 19.21 -17.60 8.95
CA LYS A 88 20.51 -16.94 9.14
C LYS A 88 21.40 -16.97 7.90
N GLU A 89 21.30 -18.00 7.06
CA GLU A 89 22.10 -18.10 5.82
C GLU A 89 21.62 -17.06 4.81
N LEU A 90 20.30 -16.86 4.71
CA LEU A 90 19.71 -15.83 3.87
C LEU A 90 20.14 -14.44 4.34
N ILE A 91 20.07 -14.16 5.65
CA ILE A 91 20.55 -12.89 6.23
C ILE A 91 22.02 -12.66 5.91
N ALA A 92 22.87 -13.66 6.07
CA ALA A 92 24.31 -13.53 5.75
C ALA A 92 24.54 -13.22 4.26
N SER A 93 23.79 -13.85 3.37
CA SER A 93 23.85 -13.61 1.93
C SER A 93 23.39 -12.21 1.55
N MET A 94 22.28 -11.75 2.13
CA MET A 94 21.76 -10.38 1.93
C MET A 94 22.72 -9.33 2.45
N ASN A 95 23.31 -9.52 3.64
CA ASN A 95 24.34 -8.62 4.19
C ASN A 95 25.57 -8.53 3.28
N LYS A 96 25.99 -9.65 2.69
CA LYS A 96 27.12 -9.66 1.75
C LYS A 96 26.81 -8.83 0.50
N LEU A 97 25.61 -8.97 -0.07
CA LEU A 97 25.19 -8.17 -1.22
C LEU A 97 25.05 -6.69 -0.85
N GLN A 98 24.41 -6.40 0.28
CA GLN A 98 24.19 -5.04 0.77
C GLN A 98 25.52 -4.31 1.01
N SER A 99 26.51 -4.99 1.60
CA SER A 99 27.82 -4.42 1.88
C SER A 99 28.60 -4.00 0.61
N GLN A 100 28.29 -4.63 -0.53
CA GLN A 100 28.93 -4.34 -1.82
C GLN A 100 28.13 -3.36 -2.69
N SER A 101 26.90 -3.00 -2.28
CA SER A 101 26.04 -2.08 -3.03
C SER A 101 25.88 -0.74 -2.30
N THR A 102 25.01 -0.67 -1.29
CA THR A 102 24.67 0.56 -0.57
C THR A 102 25.33 0.65 0.83
N SER A 103 26.06 -0.39 1.24
CA SER A 103 26.69 -0.57 2.56
C SER A 103 25.65 -0.63 3.68
N ASN A 104 25.28 0.51 4.26
CA ASN A 104 24.35 0.63 5.38
C ASN A 104 23.44 1.85 5.23
N ILE A 105 22.34 1.86 5.99
CA ILE A 105 21.59 3.07 6.30
C ILE A 105 22.51 4.01 7.08
N ASN A 106 22.47 5.32 6.78
CA ASN A 106 23.29 6.29 7.49
C ASN A 106 22.98 6.30 9.00
N SER A 107 23.97 6.59 9.83
CA SER A 107 23.88 6.50 11.29
C SER A 107 22.85 7.47 11.90
N ILE A 108 22.64 8.63 11.28
CA ILE A 108 21.65 9.63 11.73
C ILE A 108 20.24 9.03 11.58
N THR A 109 19.93 8.43 10.43
CA THR A 109 18.64 7.75 10.20
C THR A 109 18.43 6.57 11.15
N GLN A 110 19.48 5.75 11.38
CA GLN A 110 19.39 4.65 12.34
C GLN A 110 19.05 5.17 13.75
N LYS A 111 19.66 6.26 14.18
CA LYS A 111 19.36 6.88 15.49
C LYS A 111 17.94 7.44 15.55
N ALA A 112 17.49 8.10 14.48
CA ALA A 112 16.13 8.65 14.37
C ALA A 112 15.05 7.57 14.30
N ALA A 113 15.36 6.37 13.80
CA ALA A 113 14.43 5.25 13.73
C ALA A 113 14.12 4.62 15.11
N ILE A 114 15.02 4.77 16.09
CA ILE A 114 14.87 4.12 17.40
C ILE A 114 13.54 4.48 18.10
N PRO A 115 13.15 5.76 18.25
CA PRO A 115 11.88 6.13 18.86
C PRO A 115 10.68 5.50 18.15
N ALA A 116 10.68 5.49 16.82
CA ALA A 116 9.61 4.90 16.03
C ALA A 116 9.47 3.40 16.24
N LEU A 117 10.60 2.67 16.28
CA LEU A 117 10.62 1.22 16.50
C LEU A 117 10.31 0.82 17.95
N LEU A 118 10.50 1.72 18.91
CA LEU A 118 10.18 1.50 20.33
C LEU A 118 8.79 1.97 20.73
N GLY A 119 7.95 2.40 19.78
CA GLY A 119 6.57 2.83 20.06
C GLY A 119 6.44 4.22 20.70
N VAL A 120 7.50 5.03 20.71
CA VAL A 120 7.45 6.37 21.33
C VAL A 120 6.52 7.33 20.57
N VAL A 121 6.26 7.04 19.30
CA VAL A 121 5.42 7.86 18.40
C VAL A 121 4.12 7.15 17.99
N ASP A 122 3.67 6.18 18.78
CA ASP A 122 2.47 5.40 18.44
C ASP A 122 1.19 6.25 18.45
N GLU A 123 1.11 7.28 19.29
CA GLU A 123 -0.01 8.22 19.31
C GLU A 123 -0.09 9.03 18.00
N GLU A 124 1.03 9.53 17.52
CA GLU A 124 1.12 10.27 16.25
C GLU A 124 0.78 9.36 15.05
N ILE A 125 1.21 8.09 15.08
CA ILE A 125 0.85 7.10 14.08
C ILE A 125 -0.66 6.87 14.06
N GLU A 126 -1.28 6.68 15.23
CA GLU A 126 -2.72 6.47 15.32
C GLU A 126 -3.52 7.72 14.89
N ASN A 127 -3.06 8.92 15.22
CA ASN A 127 -3.66 10.16 14.73
C ASN A 127 -3.59 10.28 13.20
N MET A 128 -2.46 9.89 12.60
CA MET A 128 -2.29 9.84 11.16
C MET A 128 -3.19 8.77 10.52
N ARG A 129 -3.27 7.57 11.11
CA ARG A 129 -4.14 6.49 10.66
C ARG A 129 -5.61 6.94 10.60
N LYS A 130 -6.13 7.54 11.69
CA LYS A 130 -7.49 8.08 11.74
C LYS A 130 -7.74 9.16 10.69
N ALA A 131 -6.76 10.02 10.46
CA ALA A 131 -6.87 11.04 9.42
C ALA A 131 -6.94 10.43 8.01
N PHE A 132 -6.19 9.36 7.74
CA PHE A 132 -6.28 8.63 6.47
C PHE A 132 -7.60 7.88 6.32
N GLU A 133 -8.09 7.22 7.37
CA GLU A 133 -9.39 6.56 7.37
C GLU A 133 -10.53 7.53 7.02
N ALA A 134 -10.59 8.68 7.68
CA ALA A 134 -11.58 9.70 7.39
C ALA A 134 -11.50 10.23 5.95
N ARG A 135 -10.29 10.36 5.38
CA ARG A 135 -10.10 10.74 3.97
C ARG A 135 -10.55 9.65 3.02
N ALA A 136 -10.28 8.38 3.36
CA ALA A 136 -10.74 7.24 2.57
C ALA A 136 -12.27 7.19 2.51
N ASP A 137 -12.94 7.31 3.65
CA ASP A 137 -14.40 7.27 3.75
C ASP A 137 -15.06 8.35 2.90
N GLU A 138 -14.59 9.59 3.01
CA GLU A 138 -15.14 10.68 2.23
C GLU A 138 -14.82 10.56 0.73
N ALA A 139 -13.59 10.18 0.38
CA ALA A 139 -13.20 10.03 -1.02
C ALA A 139 -13.95 8.87 -1.71
N VAL A 140 -14.21 7.76 -1.01
CA VAL A 140 -15.03 6.65 -1.50
C VAL A 140 -16.45 7.10 -1.78
N SER A 141 -17.08 7.86 -0.86
CA SER A 141 -18.41 8.41 -1.07
C SER A 141 -18.45 9.30 -2.32
N LEU A 142 -17.53 10.25 -2.42
CA LEU A 142 -17.46 11.18 -3.54
C LEU A 142 -17.24 10.49 -4.89
N PHE A 143 -16.38 9.47 -4.97
CA PHE A 143 -16.18 8.73 -6.21
C PHE A 143 -17.41 7.92 -6.62
N ASN A 144 -18.10 7.29 -5.66
CA ASN A 144 -19.29 6.48 -5.93
C ASN A 144 -20.54 7.31 -6.30
N GLU A 145 -20.51 8.63 -6.12
CA GLU A 145 -21.54 9.57 -6.61
C GLU A 145 -21.33 9.93 -8.10
N ILE A 146 -20.19 9.58 -8.71
CA ILE A 146 -19.88 9.93 -10.10
C ILE A 146 -20.34 8.80 -11.03
N ASP A 147 -21.26 9.11 -11.96
CA ASP A 147 -21.74 8.15 -12.96
C ASP A 147 -20.60 7.54 -13.79
N GLY A 148 -20.51 6.22 -13.82
CA GLY A 148 -19.53 5.43 -14.56
C GLY A 148 -18.25 5.16 -13.78
N LEU A 149 -18.14 5.64 -12.53
CA LEU A 149 -17.06 5.27 -11.62
C LEU A 149 -17.61 4.41 -10.48
N SER A 150 -16.75 3.55 -9.94
CA SER A 150 -17.01 2.85 -8.70
C SER A 150 -15.71 2.53 -7.96
N VAL A 151 -15.76 2.49 -6.64
CA VAL A 151 -14.60 2.15 -5.82
C VAL A 151 -15.04 1.43 -4.54
N LEU A 152 -14.27 0.42 -4.15
CA LEU A 152 -14.43 -0.24 -2.86
C LEU A 152 -13.66 0.52 -1.78
N LYS A 153 -14.19 0.53 -0.55
CA LYS A 153 -13.46 1.07 0.60
C LYS A 153 -12.18 0.25 0.81
N PRO A 154 -11.01 0.87 0.87
CA PRO A 154 -9.77 0.17 1.18
C PRO A 154 -9.75 -0.23 2.66
N GLN A 155 -9.16 -1.37 2.96
CA GLN A 155 -8.94 -1.83 4.33
C GLN A 155 -7.61 -1.32 4.91
N GLY A 156 -6.76 -0.69 4.06
CA GLY A 156 -5.48 -0.13 4.48
C GLY A 156 -4.78 0.68 3.39
N ALA A 157 -3.54 1.06 3.65
CA ALA A 157 -2.73 1.96 2.82
C ALA A 157 -3.38 3.36 2.66
N PHE A 158 -3.07 4.09 1.61
CA PHE A 158 -3.67 5.40 1.32
C PHE A 158 -3.99 5.57 -0.17
N TYR A 159 -4.56 4.50 -0.76
CA TYR A 159 -4.94 4.45 -2.17
C TYR A 159 -6.38 4.00 -2.35
N LEU A 160 -7.02 4.55 -3.37
CA LEU A 160 -8.26 4.06 -3.95
C LEU A 160 -7.97 3.49 -5.34
N PHE A 161 -8.51 2.32 -5.63
CA PHE A 161 -8.40 1.69 -6.94
C PHE A 161 -9.75 1.81 -7.65
N VAL A 162 -9.89 2.93 -8.38
CA VAL A 162 -11.16 3.37 -8.96
C VAL A 162 -11.40 2.66 -10.27
N ASN A 163 -12.56 2.02 -10.40
CA ASN A 163 -13.04 1.37 -11.60
C ASN A 163 -13.57 2.41 -12.60
N ILE A 164 -13.11 2.32 -13.86
CA ILE A 164 -13.49 3.19 -14.98
C ILE A 164 -13.99 2.40 -16.20
N LYS A 165 -14.34 1.12 -16.05
CA LYS A 165 -14.72 0.25 -17.18
C LYS A 165 -15.93 0.76 -17.96
N ASP A 166 -16.82 1.50 -17.32
CA ASP A 166 -18.00 2.07 -17.95
C ASP A 166 -17.72 3.39 -18.70
N VAL A 167 -16.50 3.94 -18.55
CA VAL A 167 -16.11 5.22 -19.17
C VAL A 167 -14.88 5.11 -20.07
N SER A 168 -14.02 4.11 -19.87
CA SER A 168 -12.84 3.90 -20.71
C SER A 168 -12.35 2.45 -20.64
N ASP A 169 -11.94 1.91 -21.77
CA ASP A 169 -11.29 0.61 -21.93
C ASP A 169 -9.75 0.69 -21.92
N ASN A 170 -9.20 1.90 -21.84
CA ASN A 170 -7.76 2.16 -21.85
C ASN A 170 -7.34 3.12 -20.72
N SER A 171 -6.81 2.57 -19.65
CA SER A 171 -6.42 3.33 -18.46
C SER A 171 -5.25 4.29 -18.71
N ILE A 172 -4.34 3.99 -19.63
CA ILE A 172 -3.22 4.88 -19.98
C ILE A 172 -3.75 6.14 -20.68
N THR A 173 -4.58 5.96 -21.70
CA THR A 173 -5.19 7.07 -22.44
C THR A 173 -6.03 7.93 -21.52
N PHE A 174 -6.91 7.31 -20.73
CA PHE A 174 -7.73 8.02 -19.74
C PHE A 174 -6.90 8.89 -18.79
N CYS A 175 -5.88 8.32 -18.14
CA CYS A 175 -5.04 9.04 -17.18
C CYS A 175 -4.25 10.19 -17.85
N LYS A 176 -3.79 9.99 -19.09
CA LYS A 176 -3.09 11.03 -19.87
C LYS A 176 -4.01 12.20 -20.21
N GLU A 177 -5.21 11.92 -20.72
CA GLU A 177 -6.19 12.93 -21.08
C GLU A 177 -6.70 13.69 -19.85
N LEU A 178 -6.98 12.98 -18.76
CA LEU A 178 -7.34 13.56 -17.47
C LEU A 178 -6.27 14.56 -16.99
N LEU A 179 -5.00 14.13 -17.00
CA LEU A 179 -3.89 15.00 -16.60
C LEU A 179 -3.80 16.26 -17.48
N GLN A 180 -3.92 16.11 -18.81
CA GLN A 180 -3.84 17.23 -19.74
C GLN A 180 -4.99 18.21 -19.58
N ALA A 181 -6.20 17.70 -19.36
CA ALA A 181 -7.40 18.53 -19.27
C ALA A 181 -7.58 19.22 -17.91
N THR A 182 -7.10 18.60 -16.83
CA THR A 182 -7.47 19.00 -15.46
C THR A 182 -6.29 19.26 -14.53
N GLY A 183 -5.09 18.78 -14.88
CA GLY A 183 -3.91 18.77 -13.99
C GLY A 183 -3.98 17.72 -12.87
N VAL A 184 -4.96 16.81 -12.89
CA VAL A 184 -5.06 15.71 -11.91
C VAL A 184 -4.22 14.54 -12.39
N ALA A 185 -3.20 14.18 -11.61
CA ALA A 185 -2.31 13.06 -11.87
C ALA A 185 -2.78 11.82 -11.10
N VAL A 186 -3.08 10.75 -11.82
CA VAL A 186 -3.42 9.42 -11.29
C VAL A 186 -2.58 8.34 -11.99
N VAL A 187 -2.54 7.14 -11.45
CA VAL A 187 -1.72 6.06 -12.02
C VAL A 187 -2.63 5.06 -12.73
N PRO A 188 -2.39 4.74 -14.03
CA PRO A 188 -3.21 3.79 -14.77
C PRO A 188 -3.15 2.39 -14.17
N GLY A 189 -4.31 1.71 -14.14
CA GLY A 189 -4.46 0.39 -13.53
C GLY A 189 -3.67 -0.71 -14.24
N ILE A 190 -3.43 -0.58 -15.55
CA ILE A 190 -2.59 -1.54 -16.29
C ILE A 190 -1.17 -1.62 -15.72
N GLY A 191 -0.65 -0.56 -15.12
CA GLY A 191 0.64 -0.57 -14.41
C GLY A 191 0.67 -1.52 -13.20
N PHE A 192 -0.50 -1.96 -12.75
CA PHE A 192 -0.71 -2.96 -11.68
C PHE A 192 -1.31 -4.27 -12.22
N GLY A 193 -1.34 -4.46 -13.54
CA GLY A 193 -1.90 -5.64 -14.19
C GLY A 193 -3.43 -5.64 -14.33
N SER A 194 -4.11 -4.52 -14.05
CA SER A 194 -5.58 -4.42 -14.07
C SER A 194 -6.05 -3.27 -14.96
N GLU A 195 -6.42 -3.59 -16.20
CA GLU A 195 -7.03 -2.61 -17.11
C GLU A 195 -8.43 -2.21 -16.64
N GLY A 196 -8.87 -0.99 -16.99
CA GLY A 196 -10.18 -0.46 -16.58
C GLY A 196 -10.20 0.10 -15.16
N TYR A 197 -9.04 0.45 -14.60
CA TYR A 197 -8.88 1.08 -13.29
C TYR A 197 -7.85 2.21 -13.33
N PHE A 198 -7.90 3.09 -12.33
CA PHE A 198 -6.77 3.93 -11.96
C PHE A 198 -6.57 3.96 -10.44
N ARG A 199 -5.32 4.17 -10.01
CA ARG A 199 -5.00 4.38 -8.60
C ARG A 199 -5.01 5.86 -8.28
N PHE A 200 -5.82 6.25 -7.29
CA PHE A 200 -5.87 7.57 -6.69
C PHE A 200 -5.21 7.52 -5.30
N SER A 201 -4.34 8.49 -4.99
CA SER A 201 -3.74 8.60 -3.65
C SER A 201 -4.47 9.67 -2.84
N PHE A 202 -4.86 9.34 -1.60
CA PHE A 202 -5.42 10.30 -0.66
C PHE A 202 -4.41 10.74 0.43
N ALA A 203 -3.10 10.57 0.14
CA ALA A 203 -2.03 11.02 1.03
C ALA A 203 -1.77 12.54 0.91
N THR A 204 -2.84 13.34 0.98
CA THR A 204 -2.82 14.80 0.97
C THR A 204 -3.98 15.36 1.82
N ASP A 205 -4.15 16.66 1.89
CA ASP A 205 -5.27 17.29 2.62
C ASP A 205 -6.63 17.09 1.90
N MET A 206 -7.71 17.18 2.67
CA MET A 206 -9.07 16.90 2.18
C MET A 206 -9.54 17.92 1.13
N THR A 207 -9.08 19.17 1.20
CA THR A 207 -9.41 20.20 0.20
C THR A 207 -8.86 19.82 -1.17
N THR A 208 -7.60 19.36 -1.20
CA THR A 208 -6.96 18.87 -2.44
C THR A 208 -7.65 17.61 -2.98
N ILE A 209 -8.07 16.69 -2.11
CA ILE A 209 -8.81 15.49 -2.50
C ILE A 209 -10.14 15.86 -3.16
N ARG A 210 -10.96 16.67 -2.49
CA ARG A 210 -12.26 17.14 -3.02
C ARG A 210 -12.11 17.84 -4.37
N GLU A 211 -11.14 18.73 -4.49
CA GLU A 211 -10.89 19.44 -5.73
C GLU A 211 -10.44 18.50 -6.85
N GLY A 212 -9.58 17.52 -6.54
CA GLY A 212 -9.17 16.49 -7.50
C GLY A 212 -10.36 15.69 -8.03
N ILE A 213 -11.22 15.20 -7.14
CA ILE A 213 -12.41 14.42 -7.49
C ILE A 213 -13.39 15.27 -8.30
N ARG A 214 -13.65 16.51 -7.89
CA ARG A 214 -14.49 17.46 -8.65
C ARG A 214 -13.99 17.70 -10.08
N ARG A 215 -12.67 17.77 -10.26
CA ARG A 215 -12.08 17.93 -11.62
C ARG A 215 -12.25 16.66 -12.45
N ILE A 216 -12.14 15.47 -11.85
CA ILE A 216 -12.41 14.21 -12.53
C ILE A 216 -13.87 14.15 -12.98
N GLU A 217 -14.82 14.48 -12.10
CA GLU A 217 -16.25 14.54 -12.45
C GLU A 217 -16.53 15.50 -13.61
N LYS A 218 -15.97 16.71 -13.55
CA LYS A 218 -16.13 17.69 -14.63
C LYS A 218 -15.57 17.19 -15.97
N PHE A 219 -14.41 16.54 -15.95
CA PHE A 219 -13.81 15.94 -17.13
C PHE A 219 -14.72 14.91 -17.77
N LEU A 220 -15.29 13.99 -16.99
CA LEU A 220 -16.19 12.96 -17.48
C LEU A 220 -17.49 13.55 -18.07
N LYS A 221 -18.06 14.60 -17.46
CA LYS A 221 -19.22 15.29 -18.00
C LYS A 221 -18.96 15.94 -19.36
N GLN A 222 -17.74 16.39 -19.62
CA GLN A 222 -17.35 16.99 -20.90
C GLN A 222 -17.12 15.96 -22.01
N GLN A 223 -16.83 14.70 -21.68
CA GLN A 223 -16.67 13.63 -22.66
C GLN A 223 -18.01 13.03 -23.13
N LYS A 224 -19.09 13.22 -22.37
CA LYS A 224 -20.44 12.73 -22.71
C LYS A 224 -21.21 13.65 -23.68
N VAL A 225 -20.64 14.79 -24.11
CA VAL A 225 -21.19 15.75 -25.08
C VAL A 225 -20.52 15.58 -26.42
#